data_e992cf7a62abe71253695a00435e7751
#
_entry.id   e992cf7a62abe71253695a00435e7751
#
_cell.length_a   1.000
_cell.length_b   1.000
_cell.length_c   1.000
_cell.angle_alpha   90.00
_cell.angle_beta   90.00
_cell.angle_gamma   90.00
#
_symmetry.space_group_name_H-M   'P 1'
#
loop_
_entity.id
_entity.type
_entity.pdbx_description
1 polymer ?
#
loop_
_entity_poly.entity_id
_entity_poly.type
_entity_poly.pdbx_seq_one_letter_code
_entity_poly.pdbx_strand_id
1 'polypeptide(L)'
;MKPAQTQQVRLDIIQNILSVAGYSAEDMKGKSPADIIDLYEKKFEVLLIDKNNTPVQRSEMEKELQTLGYKEAELAEMKTFELLEVYNAKLKLLAKRAGETVEQYDKGIKVVYLYKPEGEIKYYIIPIEGNGLWGMMYGYIALKTDLNTVAGIRFYKHIETPGLGAELAKPSHNEKWIGKKILDEDGKLVSVKVAKGDAEQSHAQEIEHYVDGISGATLTAKGINEFLKADLQTYEPYFKTRRQTEETQQPAGEVE
;
A
#
# COMPACT_ATOMS: atom_id res chain seq x y z
N MET A 1 -11.86 -7.13 20.69
CA MET A 1 -12.14 -5.66 20.55
C MET A 1 -13.65 -5.46 20.61
N LYS A 2 -14.16 -4.31 21.08
CA LYS A 2 -15.60 -4.02 21.03
C LYS A 2 -16.00 -3.73 19.58
N PRO A 3 -17.19 -4.14 19.11
CA PRO A 3 -17.61 -3.97 17.69
C PRO A 3 -17.46 -2.55 17.14
N ALA A 4 -17.74 -1.53 17.95
CA ALA A 4 -17.58 -0.13 17.58
C ALA A 4 -16.11 0.29 17.30
N GLN A 5 -15.13 -0.29 18.01
CA GLN A 5 -13.71 -0.01 17.79
C GLN A 5 -13.24 -0.63 16.47
N THR A 6 -13.73 -1.81 16.14
CA THR A 6 -13.42 -2.48 14.86
C THR A 6 -13.97 -1.68 13.67
N GLN A 7 -15.19 -1.16 13.77
CA GLN A 7 -15.78 -0.32 12.73
C GLN A 7 -15.02 1.00 12.52
N GLN A 8 -14.56 1.65 13.59
CA GLN A 8 -13.80 2.89 13.48
C GLN A 8 -12.44 2.65 12.80
N VAL A 9 -11.70 1.61 13.22
CA VAL A 9 -10.42 1.24 12.57
C VAL A 9 -10.61 0.95 11.08
N ARG A 10 -11.68 0.24 10.73
CA ARG A 10 -12.03 -0.03 9.33
C ARG A 10 -12.27 1.25 8.55
N LEU A 11 -13.04 2.17 9.09
CA LEU A 11 -13.35 3.44 8.43
C LEU A 11 -12.07 4.26 8.21
N ASP A 12 -11.17 4.31 9.20
CA ASP A 12 -9.91 5.02 9.11
C ASP A 12 -9.01 4.43 7.99
N ILE A 13 -8.94 3.10 7.87
CA ILE A 13 -8.21 2.41 6.80
C ILE A 13 -8.79 2.80 5.43
N ILE A 14 -10.12 2.69 5.27
CA ILE A 14 -10.82 3.01 4.02
C ILE A 14 -10.59 4.48 3.63
N GLN A 15 -10.70 5.41 4.56
CA GLN A 15 -10.47 6.84 4.30
C GLN A 15 -9.05 7.12 3.83
N ASN A 16 -8.05 6.42 4.39
CA ASN A 16 -6.67 6.56 3.97
C ASN A 16 -6.43 5.99 2.56
N ILE A 17 -7.05 4.86 2.22
CA ILE A 17 -6.97 4.28 0.86
C ILE A 17 -7.67 5.20 -0.15
N LEU A 18 -8.86 5.72 0.17
CA LEU A 18 -9.55 6.70 -0.66
C LEU A 18 -8.68 7.95 -0.87
N SER A 19 -8.05 8.45 0.19
CA SER A 19 -7.20 9.64 0.11
C SER A 19 -6.00 9.46 -0.82
N VAL A 20 -5.33 8.31 -0.80
CA VAL A 20 -4.20 8.05 -1.70
C VAL A 20 -4.65 7.85 -3.15
N ALA A 21 -5.91 7.43 -3.36
CA ALA A 21 -6.53 7.35 -4.68
C ALA A 21 -6.99 8.72 -5.23
N GLY A 22 -6.86 9.80 -4.43
CA GLY A 22 -7.15 11.17 -4.86
C GLY A 22 -8.45 11.75 -4.29
N TYR A 23 -9.16 11.06 -3.39
CA TYR A 23 -10.30 11.64 -2.69
C TYR A 23 -9.85 12.59 -1.60
N SER A 24 -10.28 13.83 -1.66
CA SER A 24 -10.00 14.85 -0.65
C SER A 24 -10.88 14.70 0.59
N ALA A 25 -10.53 15.40 1.66
CA ALA A 25 -11.41 15.51 2.83
C ALA A 25 -12.78 16.15 2.49
N GLU A 26 -12.81 17.05 1.50
CA GLU A 26 -14.05 17.69 1.04
C GLU A 26 -14.98 16.70 0.32
N ASP A 27 -14.42 15.77 -0.47
CA ASP A 27 -15.19 14.69 -1.13
C ASP A 27 -15.87 13.76 -0.12
N MET A 28 -15.32 13.64 1.07
CA MET A 28 -15.84 12.81 2.17
C MET A 28 -16.70 13.58 3.17
N LYS A 29 -16.70 14.91 3.09
CA LYS A 29 -17.43 15.78 4.01
C LYS A 29 -18.94 15.57 3.92
N GLY A 30 -19.59 15.38 5.06
CA GLY A 30 -21.03 15.16 5.16
C GLY A 30 -21.50 13.76 4.78
N LYS A 31 -20.60 12.86 4.35
CA LYS A 31 -20.92 11.46 4.11
C LYS A 31 -20.98 10.69 5.44
N SER A 32 -21.95 9.80 5.57
CA SER A 32 -22.00 8.87 6.69
C SER A 32 -20.87 7.80 6.57
N PRO A 33 -20.50 7.14 7.66
CA PRO A 33 -19.60 5.97 7.60
C PRO A 33 -20.04 4.92 6.57
N ALA A 34 -21.34 4.66 6.45
CA ALA A 34 -21.91 3.71 5.50
C ALA A 34 -21.69 4.16 4.05
N ASP A 35 -21.87 5.45 3.75
CA ASP A 35 -21.65 6.01 2.40
C ASP A 35 -20.18 5.93 2.00
N ILE A 36 -19.25 6.13 2.95
CA ILE A 36 -17.81 6.03 2.70
C ILE A 36 -17.42 4.58 2.40
N ILE A 37 -17.97 3.63 3.16
CA ILE A 37 -17.74 2.20 2.94
C ILE A 37 -18.31 1.76 1.58
N ASP A 38 -19.53 2.18 1.24
CA ASP A 38 -20.17 1.89 -0.05
C ASP A 38 -19.37 2.46 -1.23
N LEU A 39 -18.87 3.70 -1.09
CA LEU A 39 -17.97 4.31 -2.09
C LEU A 39 -16.73 3.46 -2.31
N TYR A 40 -16.09 3.01 -1.24
CA TYR A 40 -14.92 2.14 -1.33
C TYR A 40 -15.26 0.80 -1.98
N GLU A 41 -16.32 0.14 -1.55
CA GLU A 41 -16.70 -1.18 -2.08
C GLU A 41 -17.07 -1.16 -3.57
N LYS A 42 -17.59 -0.03 -4.06
CA LYS A 42 -17.90 0.16 -5.49
C LYS A 42 -16.69 0.46 -6.37
N LYS A 43 -15.64 1.00 -5.78
CA LYS A 43 -14.50 1.53 -6.52
C LYS A 43 -13.20 0.75 -6.33
N PHE A 44 -13.17 -0.17 -5.35
CA PHE A 44 -11.95 -0.90 -5.02
C PHE A 44 -12.21 -2.40 -4.99
N GLU A 45 -11.23 -3.12 -5.48
CA GLU A 45 -11.09 -4.57 -5.34
C GLU A 45 -9.86 -4.88 -4.50
N VAL A 46 -9.94 -5.88 -3.64
CA VAL A 46 -8.81 -6.31 -2.80
C VAL A 46 -8.22 -7.58 -3.40
N LEU A 47 -7.00 -7.50 -3.85
CA LEU A 47 -6.21 -8.62 -4.32
C LEU A 47 -5.26 -9.07 -3.21
N LEU A 48 -5.21 -10.36 -2.94
CA LEU A 48 -4.24 -10.98 -2.06
C LEU A 48 -3.21 -11.73 -2.91
N ILE A 49 -1.94 -11.58 -2.57
CA ILE A 49 -0.83 -12.30 -3.20
C ILE A 49 0.04 -12.97 -2.12
N ASP A 50 0.49 -14.18 -2.39
CA ASP A 50 1.39 -14.93 -1.49
C ASP A 50 2.86 -14.47 -1.62
N LYS A 51 3.76 -15.12 -0.88
CA LYS A 51 5.20 -14.86 -0.94
C LYS A 51 5.83 -15.16 -2.32
N ASN A 52 5.18 -15.98 -3.15
CA ASN A 52 5.59 -16.29 -4.51
C ASN A 52 4.97 -15.32 -5.52
N ASN A 53 4.25 -14.30 -5.05
CA ASN A 53 3.52 -13.31 -5.83
C ASN A 53 2.38 -13.90 -6.68
N THR A 54 1.84 -15.05 -6.23
CA THR A 54 0.67 -15.69 -6.84
C THR A 54 -0.59 -15.17 -6.17
N PRO A 55 -1.66 -14.83 -6.95
CA PRO A 55 -2.93 -14.46 -6.37
C PRO A 55 -3.49 -15.57 -5.47
N VAL A 56 -3.89 -15.19 -4.25
CA VAL A 56 -4.50 -16.09 -3.27
C VAL A 56 -6.01 -15.91 -3.31
N GLN A 57 -6.73 -17.01 -3.48
CA GLN A 57 -8.18 -16.97 -3.46
C GLN A 57 -8.68 -16.84 -2.02
N ARG A 58 -9.64 -15.93 -1.81
CA ARG A 58 -10.30 -15.76 -0.50
C ARG A 58 -10.80 -17.10 0.07
N SER A 59 -11.36 -17.96 -0.78
CA SER A 59 -11.85 -19.29 -0.40
C SER A 59 -10.79 -20.23 0.19
N GLU A 60 -9.52 -20.04 -0.15
CA GLU A 60 -8.42 -20.84 0.41
C GLU A 60 -8.17 -20.44 1.87
N MET A 61 -8.17 -19.15 2.16
CA MET A 61 -8.06 -18.64 3.53
C MET A 61 -9.26 -19.05 4.39
N GLU A 62 -10.46 -18.98 3.84
CA GLU A 62 -11.69 -19.41 4.53
C GLU A 62 -11.64 -20.89 4.90
N LYS A 63 -11.23 -21.75 3.98
CA LYS A 63 -11.05 -23.19 4.25
C LYS A 63 -10.06 -23.45 5.38
N GLU A 64 -8.91 -22.75 5.38
CA GLU A 64 -7.94 -22.91 6.47
C GLU A 64 -8.50 -22.42 7.80
N LEU A 65 -9.19 -21.30 7.84
CA LEU A 65 -9.82 -20.80 9.06
C LEU A 65 -10.93 -21.74 9.57
N GLN A 66 -11.68 -22.40 8.68
CA GLN A 66 -12.64 -23.44 9.05
C GLN A 66 -11.95 -24.62 9.76
N THR A 67 -10.77 -25.05 9.31
CA THR A 67 -10.00 -26.11 10.02
C THR A 67 -9.57 -25.68 11.41
N LEU A 68 -9.50 -24.36 11.67
CA LEU A 68 -9.16 -23.75 12.96
C LEU A 68 -10.40 -23.41 13.82
N GLY A 69 -11.59 -23.85 13.37
CA GLY A 69 -12.83 -23.79 14.12
C GLY A 69 -13.73 -22.58 13.86
N TYR A 70 -13.43 -21.77 12.82
CA TYR A 70 -14.36 -20.71 12.38
C TYR A 70 -15.53 -21.30 11.60
N LYS A 71 -16.72 -20.74 11.80
CA LYS A 71 -17.90 -21.13 11.05
C LYS A 71 -17.96 -20.44 9.68
N GLU A 72 -18.41 -21.14 8.67
CA GLU A 72 -18.57 -20.60 7.32
C GLU A 72 -19.38 -19.31 7.29
N ALA A 73 -20.50 -19.26 8.02
CA ALA A 73 -21.33 -18.06 8.11
C ALA A 73 -20.58 -16.83 8.71
N GLU A 74 -19.69 -17.06 9.68
CA GLU A 74 -18.89 -15.99 10.26
C GLU A 74 -17.86 -15.44 9.25
N LEU A 75 -17.25 -16.34 8.48
CA LEU A 75 -16.24 -15.98 7.47
C LEU A 75 -16.86 -15.28 6.28
N ALA A 76 -18.08 -15.71 5.87
CA ALA A 76 -18.80 -15.11 4.74
C ALA A 76 -19.17 -13.64 4.98
N GLU A 77 -19.42 -13.25 6.23
CA GLU A 77 -19.71 -11.86 6.60
C GLU A 77 -18.46 -10.97 6.68
N MET A 78 -17.26 -11.56 6.82
CA MET A 78 -16.01 -10.79 6.91
C MET A 78 -15.64 -10.22 5.56
N LYS A 79 -15.15 -8.98 5.53
CA LYS A 79 -14.49 -8.43 4.35
C LYS A 79 -13.08 -9.00 4.20
N THR A 80 -12.53 -8.94 3.00
CA THR A 80 -11.24 -9.58 2.69
C THR A 80 -10.10 -9.13 3.61
N PHE A 81 -10.05 -7.85 3.97
CA PHE A 81 -9.00 -7.37 4.88
C PHE A 81 -9.21 -7.84 6.33
N GLU A 82 -10.47 -7.95 6.80
CA GLU A 82 -10.80 -8.49 8.13
C GLU A 82 -10.43 -9.97 8.20
N LEU A 83 -10.73 -10.70 7.12
CA LEU A 83 -10.35 -12.10 6.97
C LEU A 83 -8.81 -12.25 7.05
N LEU A 84 -8.06 -11.38 6.37
CA LEU A 84 -6.59 -11.38 6.39
C LEU A 84 -6.04 -11.09 7.80
N GLU A 85 -6.61 -10.12 8.52
CA GLU A 85 -6.22 -9.83 9.91
C GLU A 85 -6.44 -11.04 10.83
N VAL A 86 -7.62 -11.67 10.73
CA VAL A 86 -7.95 -12.88 11.51
C VAL A 86 -7.00 -14.02 11.15
N TYR A 87 -6.73 -14.20 9.86
CA TYR A 87 -5.82 -15.21 9.34
C TYR A 87 -4.41 -15.01 9.91
N ASN A 88 -3.84 -13.83 9.79
CA ASN A 88 -2.50 -13.49 10.31
C ASN A 88 -2.42 -13.63 11.83
N ALA A 89 -3.46 -13.23 12.56
CA ALA A 89 -3.50 -13.40 14.01
C ALA A 89 -3.50 -14.89 14.42
N LYS A 90 -4.17 -15.75 13.64
CA LYS A 90 -4.17 -17.20 13.88
C LYS A 90 -2.83 -17.84 13.56
N LEU A 91 -2.18 -17.44 12.46
CA LEU A 91 -0.83 -17.92 12.14
C LEU A 91 0.16 -17.61 13.27
N LYS A 92 0.12 -16.39 13.83
CA LYS A 92 0.95 -16.00 15.00
C LYS A 92 0.66 -16.87 16.22
N LEU A 93 -0.61 -17.20 16.47
CA LEU A 93 -1.01 -18.07 17.58
C LEU A 93 -0.52 -19.52 17.38
N LEU A 94 -0.62 -20.04 16.17
CA LEU A 94 -0.14 -21.38 15.81
C LEU A 94 1.38 -21.49 15.97
N ALA A 95 2.13 -20.54 15.43
CA ALA A 95 3.58 -20.47 15.59
C ALA A 95 3.98 -20.47 17.08
N LYS A 96 3.34 -19.65 17.88
CA LYS A 96 3.60 -19.60 19.34
C LYS A 96 3.31 -20.93 20.05
N ARG A 97 2.24 -21.63 19.67
CA ARG A 97 1.88 -22.95 20.24
C ARG A 97 2.85 -24.07 19.83
N ALA A 98 3.37 -24.00 18.62
CA ALA A 98 4.34 -24.97 18.11
C ALA A 98 5.77 -24.70 18.63
N GLY A 99 6.02 -23.54 19.27
CA GLY A 99 7.38 -23.12 19.66
C GLY A 99 8.25 -22.75 18.45
N GLU A 100 7.63 -22.39 17.33
CA GLU A 100 8.26 -22.04 16.07
C GLU A 100 8.14 -20.53 15.81
N THR A 101 8.93 -20.02 14.87
CA THR A 101 8.85 -18.62 14.47
C THR A 101 7.64 -18.37 13.57
N VAL A 102 7.13 -17.13 13.56
CA VAL A 102 5.98 -16.76 12.73
C VAL A 102 6.31 -16.97 11.25
N GLU A 103 7.56 -16.75 10.85
CA GLU A 103 8.04 -16.89 9.47
C GLU A 103 7.85 -18.31 8.90
N GLN A 104 7.85 -19.35 9.74
CA GLN A 104 7.63 -20.72 9.32
C GLN A 104 6.17 -20.99 8.93
N TYR A 105 5.23 -20.25 9.57
CA TYR A 105 3.79 -20.34 9.31
C TYR A 105 3.31 -19.23 8.35
N ASP A 106 4.07 -18.15 8.22
CA ASP A 106 3.66 -17.01 7.40
C ASP A 106 3.76 -17.38 5.91
N LYS A 107 2.60 -17.38 5.25
CA LYS A 107 2.52 -17.50 3.78
C LYS A 107 2.97 -16.24 3.06
N GLY A 108 3.32 -15.19 3.80
CA GLY A 108 3.71 -13.89 3.24
C GLY A 108 2.59 -13.28 2.42
N ILE A 109 1.32 -13.45 2.85
CA ILE A 109 0.18 -12.88 2.12
C ILE A 109 0.22 -11.37 2.26
N LYS A 110 0.28 -10.70 1.11
CA LYS A 110 0.30 -9.26 0.94
C LYS A 110 -0.99 -8.80 0.29
N VAL A 111 -1.40 -7.57 0.57
CA VAL A 111 -2.58 -6.96 0.00
C VAL A 111 -2.21 -5.95 -1.07
N VAL A 112 -2.93 -5.97 -2.18
CA VAL A 112 -2.93 -4.92 -3.20
C VAL A 112 -4.37 -4.43 -3.36
N TYR A 113 -4.59 -3.14 -3.19
CA TYR A 113 -5.90 -2.53 -3.46
C TYR A 113 -5.90 -2.03 -4.90
N LEU A 114 -6.82 -2.54 -5.70
CA LEU A 114 -7.04 -2.14 -7.09
C LEU A 114 -8.11 -1.06 -7.14
N TYR A 115 -7.74 0.16 -7.48
CA TYR A 115 -8.68 1.24 -7.69
C TYR A 115 -9.25 1.17 -9.10
N LYS A 116 -10.58 0.95 -9.19
CA LYS A 116 -11.34 0.70 -10.43
C LYS A 116 -12.55 1.63 -10.52
N PRO A 117 -12.36 2.95 -10.69
CA PRO A 117 -13.46 3.92 -10.66
C PRO A 117 -14.53 3.68 -11.73
N GLU A 118 -14.17 3.13 -12.88
CA GLU A 118 -15.03 2.87 -14.04
C GLU A 118 -15.01 1.40 -14.46
N GLY A 119 -14.64 0.50 -13.52
CA GLY A 119 -14.54 -0.94 -13.76
C GLY A 119 -13.15 -1.40 -14.19
N GLU A 120 -12.32 -0.50 -14.74
CA GLU A 120 -10.94 -0.78 -15.12
C GLU A 120 -9.96 -0.31 -14.04
N ILE A 121 -8.82 -1.01 -13.94
CA ILE A 121 -7.78 -0.66 -12.97
C ILE A 121 -7.16 0.68 -13.37
N LYS A 122 -7.25 1.66 -12.48
CA LYS A 122 -6.60 2.95 -12.61
C LYS A 122 -5.33 3.05 -11.79
N TYR A 123 -5.35 2.49 -10.56
CA TYR A 123 -4.20 2.48 -9.66
C TYR A 123 -4.06 1.14 -8.94
N TYR A 124 -2.81 0.76 -8.69
CA TYR A 124 -2.42 -0.29 -7.75
C TYR A 124 -1.94 0.38 -6.47
N ILE A 125 -2.58 0.08 -5.34
CA ILE A 125 -2.26 0.71 -4.06
C ILE A 125 -1.77 -0.37 -3.10
N ILE A 126 -0.60 -0.14 -2.52
CA ILE A 126 0.00 -1.05 -1.55
C ILE A 126 0.25 -0.33 -0.22
N PRO A 127 0.13 -1.04 0.91
CA PRO A 127 0.60 -0.54 2.19
C PRO A 127 2.12 -0.43 2.20
N ILE A 128 2.60 0.59 2.90
CA ILE A 128 4.02 0.82 3.16
C ILE A 128 4.23 1.09 4.64
N GLU A 129 5.26 0.50 5.23
CA GLU A 129 5.56 0.70 6.64
C GLU A 129 7.03 0.52 6.97
N GLY A 130 7.52 1.26 7.94
CA GLY A 130 8.88 1.09 8.46
C GLY A 130 9.28 2.17 9.44
N ASN A 131 10.51 2.10 9.90
CA ASN A 131 10.99 3.03 10.90
C ASN A 131 11.33 4.39 10.27
N GLY A 132 10.70 5.45 10.80
CA GLY A 132 11.20 6.80 10.68
C GLY A 132 12.35 7.05 11.67
N LEU A 133 12.45 8.29 12.18
CA LEU A 133 13.44 8.61 13.21
C LEU A 133 12.97 8.13 14.60
N TRP A 134 11.71 8.39 14.95
CA TRP A 134 11.19 8.17 16.29
C TRP A 134 10.36 6.89 16.45
N GLY A 135 9.94 6.30 15.36
CA GLY A 135 9.18 5.06 15.40
C GLY A 135 8.60 4.66 14.05
N MET A 136 7.67 3.70 14.09
CA MET A 136 7.03 3.20 12.88
C MET A 136 6.19 4.28 12.21
N MET A 137 6.36 4.39 10.91
CA MET A 137 5.52 5.14 9.99
C MET A 137 4.71 4.15 9.17
N TYR A 138 3.44 4.48 8.95
CA TYR A 138 2.51 3.66 8.16
C TYR A 138 1.89 4.53 7.07
N GLY A 139 1.77 3.98 5.89
CA GLY A 139 1.23 4.71 4.75
C GLY A 139 0.69 3.80 3.66
N TYR A 140 0.30 4.43 2.56
CA TYR A 140 -0.05 3.78 1.30
C TYR A 140 0.64 4.51 0.16
N ILE A 141 1.07 3.78 -0.86
CA ILE A 141 1.50 4.32 -2.13
C ILE A 141 0.61 3.78 -3.26
N ALA A 142 0.19 4.66 -4.16
CA ALA A 142 -0.56 4.34 -5.36
C ALA A 142 0.37 4.44 -6.58
N LEU A 143 0.39 3.41 -7.40
CA LEU A 143 1.06 3.38 -8.69
C LEU A 143 0.02 3.39 -9.81
N LYS A 144 0.31 4.06 -10.92
CA LYS A 144 -0.50 3.98 -12.13
C LYS A 144 -0.44 2.58 -12.75
N THR A 145 -1.18 2.34 -13.80
CA THR A 145 -1.23 1.04 -14.51
C THR A 145 0.13 0.60 -15.05
N ASP A 146 1.02 1.53 -15.37
CA ASP A 146 2.40 1.23 -15.74
C ASP A 146 3.23 0.59 -14.62
N LEU A 147 2.70 0.54 -13.38
CA LEU A 147 3.37 0.01 -12.20
C LEU A 147 4.77 0.59 -11.97
N ASN A 148 4.96 1.82 -12.43
CA ASN A 148 6.18 2.61 -12.35
C ASN A 148 5.89 4.02 -11.82
N THR A 149 4.88 4.69 -12.35
CA THR A 149 4.58 6.09 -12.02
C THR A 149 3.75 6.18 -10.75
N VAL A 150 4.22 6.94 -9.77
CA VAL A 150 3.49 7.25 -8.55
C VAL A 150 2.27 8.11 -8.87
N ALA A 151 1.08 7.64 -8.48
CA ALA A 151 -0.18 8.36 -8.57
C ALA A 151 -0.51 9.10 -7.27
N GLY A 152 0.00 8.63 -6.14
CA GLY A 152 -0.16 9.24 -4.83
C GLY A 152 0.58 8.51 -3.74
N ILE A 153 0.84 9.18 -2.64
CA ILE A 153 1.38 8.60 -1.42
C ILE A 153 0.72 9.26 -0.22
N ARG A 154 0.57 8.53 0.89
CA ARG A 154 0.05 9.06 2.14
C ARG A 154 0.63 8.32 3.32
N PHE A 155 1.23 9.06 4.26
CA PHE A 155 1.57 8.56 5.59
C PHE A 155 0.45 8.98 6.55
N TYR A 156 -0.24 8.00 7.14
CA TYR A 156 -1.42 8.25 7.97
C TYR A 156 -1.17 8.07 9.46
N LYS A 157 -0.05 7.43 9.82
CA LYS A 157 0.31 7.20 11.22
C LYS A 157 1.82 7.28 11.39
N HIS A 158 2.27 8.15 12.27
CA HIS A 158 3.67 8.34 12.64
C HIS A 158 3.77 9.08 13.98
N ILE A 159 4.94 9.12 14.56
CA ILE A 159 5.26 9.88 15.78
C ILE A 159 6.44 10.85 15.56
N GLU A 160 6.67 11.23 14.30
CA GLU A 160 7.73 12.17 13.93
C GLU A 160 7.47 13.58 14.47
N THR A 161 8.54 14.35 14.71
CA THR A 161 8.49 15.68 15.31
C THR A 161 7.80 16.68 14.38
N PRO A 162 6.75 17.41 14.84
CA PRO A 162 6.15 18.53 14.11
C PRO A 162 7.20 19.57 13.71
N GLY A 163 7.08 20.12 12.49
CA GLY A 163 8.04 21.07 11.95
C GLY A 163 9.33 20.45 11.40
N LEU A 164 9.56 19.16 11.61
CA LEU A 164 10.71 18.38 11.14
C LEU A 164 10.24 17.15 10.35
N GLY A 165 10.45 15.94 10.86
CA GLY A 165 10.09 14.69 10.19
C GLY A 165 8.60 14.57 9.84
N ALA A 166 7.71 15.13 10.67
CA ALA A 166 6.28 15.14 10.40
C ALA A 166 5.88 15.93 9.13
N GLU A 167 6.71 16.86 8.69
CA GLU A 167 6.45 17.64 7.45
C GLU A 167 6.50 16.75 6.21
N LEU A 168 7.30 15.66 6.21
CA LEU A 168 7.37 14.68 5.13
C LEU A 168 6.07 13.89 4.95
N ALA A 169 5.22 13.83 5.98
CA ALA A 169 3.93 13.16 5.94
C ALA A 169 2.75 14.09 5.59
N LYS A 170 2.99 15.39 5.46
CA LYS A 170 1.93 16.37 5.12
C LYS A 170 1.44 16.23 3.68
N PRO A 171 0.16 16.50 3.41
CA PRO A 171 -0.39 16.46 2.05
C PRO A 171 0.42 17.28 1.04
N SER A 172 0.85 18.50 1.42
CA SER A 172 1.66 19.38 0.55
C SER A 172 3.02 18.78 0.15
N HIS A 173 3.61 17.91 0.99
CA HIS A 173 4.82 17.19 0.62
C HIS A 173 4.47 15.94 -0.20
N ASN A 174 3.38 15.26 0.14
CA ASN A 174 2.93 14.06 -0.56
C ASN A 174 2.57 14.34 -2.03
N GLU A 175 2.09 15.53 -2.37
CA GLU A 175 1.82 15.97 -3.74
C GLU A 175 3.06 15.97 -4.63
N LYS A 176 4.25 16.21 -4.06
CA LYS A 176 5.53 16.19 -4.80
C LYS A 176 5.92 14.80 -5.32
N TRP A 177 5.30 13.75 -4.79
CA TRP A 177 5.56 12.37 -5.21
C TRP A 177 4.82 11.99 -6.49
N ILE A 178 3.73 12.72 -6.80
CA ILE A 178 2.90 12.43 -7.98
C ILE A 178 3.72 12.63 -9.26
N GLY A 179 3.70 11.63 -10.12
CA GLY A 179 4.45 11.60 -11.37
C GLY A 179 5.90 11.12 -11.24
N LYS A 180 6.42 10.93 -10.01
CA LYS A 180 7.74 10.32 -9.81
C LYS A 180 7.72 8.85 -10.22
N LYS A 181 8.90 8.30 -10.56
CA LYS A 181 9.06 6.94 -11.05
C LYS A 181 9.85 6.07 -10.07
N ILE A 182 9.44 4.82 -9.94
CA ILE A 182 10.11 3.84 -9.07
C ILE A 182 11.15 2.99 -9.80
N LEU A 183 11.11 2.95 -11.14
CA LEU A 183 12.04 2.21 -12.00
C LEU A 183 12.92 3.18 -12.77
N ASP A 184 14.21 2.82 -12.93
CA ASP A 184 15.13 3.50 -13.83
C ASP A 184 14.86 3.16 -15.33
N GLU A 185 15.68 3.72 -16.23
CA GLU A 185 15.57 3.52 -17.66
C GLU A 185 15.75 2.05 -18.10
N ASP A 186 16.48 1.25 -17.32
CA ASP A 186 16.67 -0.19 -17.55
C ASP A 186 15.54 -1.04 -16.96
N GLY A 187 14.51 -0.42 -16.37
CA GLY A 187 13.39 -1.11 -15.70
C GLY A 187 13.74 -1.72 -14.36
N LYS A 188 14.85 -1.31 -13.75
CA LYS A 188 15.28 -1.78 -12.43
C LYS A 188 14.67 -0.92 -11.33
N LEU A 189 14.21 -1.54 -10.25
CA LEU A 189 13.63 -0.85 -9.10
C LEU A 189 14.71 -0.01 -8.36
N VAL A 190 14.56 1.31 -8.44
CA VAL A 190 15.36 2.31 -7.72
C VAL A 190 14.61 2.99 -6.60
N SER A 191 13.26 2.92 -6.61
CA SER A 191 12.33 3.62 -5.71
C SER A 191 12.35 5.14 -5.88
N VAL A 192 11.38 5.84 -5.28
CA VAL A 192 11.45 7.30 -5.11
C VAL A 192 12.10 7.59 -3.77
N LYS A 193 12.91 8.63 -3.71
CA LYS A 193 13.72 9.00 -2.54
C LYS A 193 13.46 10.44 -2.13
N VAL A 194 13.49 10.69 -0.84
CA VAL A 194 13.56 12.03 -0.28
C VAL A 194 15.01 12.48 -0.30
N ALA A 195 15.31 13.56 -1.02
CA ALA A 195 16.63 14.13 -1.14
C ALA A 195 17.10 14.81 0.17
N LYS A 196 18.38 15.14 0.25
CA LYS A 196 18.90 16.03 1.29
C LYS A 196 18.79 17.48 0.79
N GLY A 197 17.70 18.16 1.14
CA GLY A 197 17.41 19.53 0.67
C GLY A 197 16.64 19.53 -0.65
N ASP A 198 16.95 20.46 -1.54
CA ASP A 198 16.33 20.62 -2.85
C ASP A 198 16.75 19.47 -3.78
N ALA A 199 15.77 18.76 -4.32
CA ALA A 199 16.00 17.60 -5.18
C ALA A 199 16.52 18.01 -6.55
N GLU A 200 16.02 19.10 -7.13
CA GLU A 200 16.44 19.57 -8.45
C GLU A 200 17.89 20.03 -8.46
N GLN A 201 18.34 20.70 -7.38
CA GLN A 201 19.73 21.12 -7.25
C GLN A 201 20.71 19.94 -7.03
N SER A 202 20.29 18.91 -6.32
CA SER A 202 21.17 17.81 -5.93
C SER A 202 21.11 16.58 -6.85
N HIS A 203 19.97 16.40 -7.58
CA HIS A 203 19.66 15.20 -8.37
C HIS A 203 18.98 15.52 -9.71
N ALA A 204 19.36 16.62 -10.38
CA ALA A 204 18.73 17.08 -11.62
C ALA A 204 18.62 16.01 -12.72
N GLN A 205 19.61 15.14 -12.86
CA GLN A 205 19.65 14.08 -13.86
C GLN A 205 18.72 12.90 -13.55
N GLU A 206 18.35 12.75 -12.28
CA GLU A 206 17.50 11.67 -11.77
C GLU A 206 16.27 12.22 -11.05
N ILE A 207 15.87 13.44 -11.38
CA ILE A 207 14.80 14.17 -10.66
C ILE A 207 13.48 13.41 -10.60
N GLU A 208 13.23 12.52 -11.55
CA GLU A 208 12.05 11.68 -11.56
C GLU A 208 12.02 10.64 -10.42
N HIS A 209 13.15 10.40 -9.76
CA HIS A 209 13.27 9.49 -8.62
C HIS A 209 13.44 10.21 -7.29
N TYR A 210 13.32 11.55 -7.27
CA TYR A 210 13.56 12.32 -6.05
C TYR A 210 12.46 13.34 -5.76
N VAL A 211 12.19 13.53 -4.48
CA VAL A 211 11.41 14.64 -3.92
C VAL A 211 12.27 15.42 -2.94
N ASP A 212 11.93 16.70 -2.73
CA ASP A 212 12.67 17.55 -1.81
C ASP A 212 12.67 17.02 -0.38
N GLY A 213 13.80 17.18 0.27
CA GLY A 213 13.92 16.94 1.70
C GLY A 213 13.46 18.15 2.53
N ILE A 214 13.27 17.90 3.81
CA ILE A 214 12.93 18.90 4.81
C ILE A 214 14.14 19.13 5.73
N SER A 215 14.48 20.38 5.99
CA SER A 215 15.57 20.73 6.91
C SER A 215 15.31 20.12 8.29
N GLY A 216 16.30 19.46 8.86
CA GLY A 216 16.17 18.75 10.14
C GLY A 216 15.43 17.41 10.11
N ALA A 217 14.96 16.96 8.94
CA ALA A 217 14.26 15.67 8.77
C ALA A 217 15.10 14.56 8.10
N THR A 218 16.42 14.72 8.02
CA THR A 218 17.33 13.84 7.27
C THR A 218 17.23 12.37 7.72
N LEU A 219 17.09 12.11 9.01
CA LEU A 219 17.01 10.73 9.52
C LEU A 219 15.64 10.11 9.25
N THR A 220 14.56 10.86 9.35
CA THR A 220 13.22 10.42 8.93
C THR A 220 13.20 10.14 7.42
N ALA A 221 13.79 11.02 6.60
CA ALA A 221 13.91 10.84 5.16
C ALA A 221 14.68 9.57 4.81
N LYS A 222 15.79 9.31 5.52
CA LYS A 222 16.56 8.06 5.37
C LYS A 222 15.69 6.83 5.67
N GLY A 223 14.94 6.86 6.76
CA GLY A 223 14.02 5.78 7.10
C GLY A 223 12.98 5.53 6.01
N ILE A 224 12.31 6.61 5.52
CA ILE A 224 11.35 6.51 4.41
C ILE A 224 12.00 5.89 3.17
N ASN A 225 13.19 6.33 2.79
CA ASN A 225 13.90 5.80 1.62
C ASN A 225 14.21 4.30 1.76
N GLU A 226 14.59 3.86 2.95
CA GLU A 226 14.91 2.46 3.23
C GLU A 226 13.67 1.57 3.20
N PHE A 227 12.63 1.90 3.97
CA PHE A 227 11.45 1.04 4.03
C PHE A 227 10.63 1.07 2.75
N LEU A 228 10.47 2.23 2.10
CA LEU A 228 9.73 2.30 0.85
C LEU A 228 10.36 1.42 -0.24
N LYS A 229 11.69 1.45 -0.35
CA LYS A 229 12.39 0.58 -1.30
C LYS A 229 12.21 -0.90 -0.93
N ALA A 230 12.31 -1.25 0.35
CA ALA A 230 12.13 -2.62 0.83
C ALA A 230 10.71 -3.12 0.56
N ASP A 231 9.68 -2.31 0.86
CA ASP A 231 8.30 -2.68 0.59
C ASP A 231 8.06 -2.88 -0.90
N LEU A 232 8.46 -1.93 -1.75
CA LEU A 232 8.35 -2.06 -3.21
C LEU A 232 9.05 -3.32 -3.72
N GLN A 233 10.23 -3.67 -3.18
CA GLN A 233 10.95 -4.90 -3.54
C GLN A 233 10.13 -6.16 -3.26
N THR A 234 9.30 -6.16 -2.21
CA THR A 234 8.46 -7.32 -1.89
C THR A 234 7.33 -7.53 -2.90
N TYR A 235 6.86 -6.47 -3.55
CA TYR A 235 5.81 -6.51 -4.58
C TYR A 235 6.36 -6.57 -6.00
N GLU A 236 7.63 -6.25 -6.22
CA GLU A 236 8.24 -6.14 -7.55
C GLU A 236 8.09 -7.39 -8.43
N PRO A 237 8.21 -8.64 -7.92
CA PRO A 237 7.99 -9.82 -8.78
C PRO A 237 6.56 -9.88 -9.33
N TYR A 238 5.54 -9.51 -8.55
CA TYR A 238 4.16 -9.41 -9.01
C TYR A 238 4.00 -8.28 -10.03
N PHE A 239 4.53 -7.08 -9.74
CA PHE A 239 4.45 -5.93 -10.64
C PHE A 239 5.15 -6.19 -11.98
N LYS A 240 6.31 -6.83 -11.95
CA LYS A 240 7.04 -7.20 -13.17
C LYS A 240 6.22 -8.15 -14.06
N THR A 241 5.60 -9.16 -13.47
CA THR A 241 4.72 -10.08 -14.21
C THR A 241 3.53 -9.34 -14.81
N ARG A 242 2.92 -8.41 -14.07
CA ARG A 242 1.79 -7.61 -14.56
C ARG A 242 2.20 -6.70 -15.72
N ARG A 243 3.32 -5.98 -15.63
CA ARG A 243 3.86 -5.14 -16.73
C ARG A 243 4.06 -5.94 -18.00
N GLN A 244 4.68 -7.12 -17.91
CA GLN A 244 4.90 -8.01 -19.06
C GLN A 244 3.59 -8.50 -19.68
N THR A 245 2.56 -8.75 -18.89
CA THR A 245 1.25 -9.19 -19.38
C THR A 245 0.54 -8.07 -20.14
N GLU A 246 0.63 -6.83 -19.66
CA GLU A 246 0.01 -5.66 -20.28
C GLU A 246 0.71 -5.27 -21.60
N GLU A 247 2.05 -5.36 -21.66
CA GLU A 247 2.81 -5.16 -22.90
C GLU A 247 2.43 -6.17 -23.99
N THR A 248 2.15 -7.41 -23.61
CA THR A 248 1.77 -8.47 -24.56
C THR A 248 0.33 -8.32 -25.06
N GLN A 249 -0.54 -7.61 -24.34
CA GLN A 249 -1.94 -7.40 -24.68
C GLN A 249 -2.20 -6.10 -25.47
N GLN A 250 -1.23 -5.19 -25.58
CA GLN A 250 -1.33 -4.06 -26.49
C GLN A 250 -1.07 -4.57 -27.93
N PRO A 251 -2.06 -4.46 -28.84
CA PRO A 251 -1.80 -4.79 -30.24
C PRO A 251 -0.69 -3.86 -30.75
N ALA A 252 0.29 -4.44 -31.45
CA ALA A 252 1.33 -3.68 -32.15
C ALA A 252 0.64 -2.56 -32.93
N GLY A 253 0.85 -1.31 -32.50
CA GLY A 253 0.26 -0.15 -33.14
C GLY A 253 0.60 -0.19 -34.63
N GLU A 254 -0.40 0.02 -35.45
CA GLU A 254 -0.25 0.26 -36.88
C GLU A 254 0.75 1.41 -37.07
N VAL A 255 1.88 1.05 -37.63
CA VAL A 255 2.87 2.03 -38.14
C VAL A 255 2.28 2.54 -39.43
N GLU A 256 1.70 3.71 -39.44
CA GLU A 256 1.49 4.54 -40.62
C GLU A 256 2.71 5.44 -40.87
#